data_3d0243c0f6795ca2b06725bedb61f88f
#
_entry.id   3d0243c0f6795ca2b06725bedb61f88f
#
_cell.length_a   1.000
_cell.length_b   1.000
_cell.length_c   1.000
_cell.angle_alpha   90.00
_cell.angle_beta   90.00
_cell.angle_gamma   90.00
#
_symmetry.space_group_name_H-M   'P 1'
#
loop_
_entity.id
_entity.type
_entity.pdbx_description
1 polymer ?
#
loop_
_entity_poly.entity_id
_entity_poly.type
_entity_poly.pdbx_seq_one_letter_code
_entity_poly.pdbx_strand_id
1 'polypeptide(L)'
;YDCKYLVTKDTGKAGGFQEKIDAALMCDVIPVIIGRPLQEEGLSVAECKHMLAEHFGLTLKPHVTLLGIGMGSEKTLTIQGKRAVQRADLIIGARRMADSIREPGQQVVYEYRSDVIGAYIKSHPEYENIVIALSGDVGFYSGAKKLLDVLNGRKPEGVLADGFEGQEDSEKENGCVSIEIICGISSVVYFMSQIGLSWDDAKITSAHGK
;
A
#
# COMPACT_ATOMS: atom_id res chain seq x y z
N TYR A 1 9.84 19.62 -47.67
CA TYR A 1 9.83 20.89 -46.92
C TYR A 1 11.19 21.08 -46.28
N ASP A 2 11.86 22.16 -46.59
CA ASP A 2 13.19 22.48 -46.07
C ASP A 2 13.05 23.23 -44.74
N CYS A 3 12.57 22.51 -43.72
CA CYS A 3 12.34 23.08 -42.40
C CYS A 3 13.62 23.07 -41.58
N LYS A 4 14.06 24.24 -41.10
CA LYS A 4 15.22 24.40 -40.23
C LYS A 4 14.89 24.31 -38.73
N TYR A 5 13.66 24.62 -38.36
CA TYR A 5 13.23 24.69 -36.97
C TYR A 5 11.90 23.97 -36.75
N LEU A 6 11.78 23.20 -35.69
CA LEU A 6 10.52 22.66 -35.15
C LEU A 6 10.17 23.38 -33.84
N VAL A 7 9.13 24.19 -33.85
CA VAL A 7 8.64 24.83 -32.61
C VAL A 7 7.60 23.95 -31.97
N THR A 8 7.83 23.55 -30.75
CA THR A 8 6.90 22.70 -29.97
C THR A 8 6.76 23.15 -28.52
N LYS A 9 5.64 22.83 -27.91
CA LYS A 9 5.42 23.03 -26.45
C LYS A 9 5.97 21.84 -25.69
N ASP A 10 6.46 22.06 -24.46
CA ASP A 10 6.66 20.99 -23.48
C ASP A 10 5.30 20.50 -22.97
N THR A 11 4.80 19.41 -23.57
CA THR A 11 3.51 18.81 -23.25
C THR A 11 3.62 17.59 -22.34
N GLY A 12 4.84 17.26 -21.87
CA GLY A 12 5.10 16.08 -21.07
C GLY A 12 4.89 14.76 -21.84
N LYS A 13 4.89 13.63 -21.10
CA LYS A 13 4.84 12.28 -21.67
C LYS A 13 3.56 11.98 -22.48
N ALA A 14 2.42 12.54 -22.09
CA ALA A 14 1.13 12.26 -22.74
C ALA A 14 0.94 12.98 -24.10
N GLY A 15 1.77 13.96 -24.44
CA GLY A 15 1.62 14.79 -25.63
C GLY A 15 2.50 14.43 -26.82
N GLY A 16 3.17 13.28 -26.81
CA GLY A 16 4.11 12.88 -27.87
C GLY A 16 5.28 13.86 -27.98
N PHE A 17 5.73 14.44 -26.88
CA PHE A 17 6.80 15.45 -26.88
C PHE A 17 8.13 14.82 -27.28
N GLN A 18 8.49 13.67 -26.70
CA GLN A 18 9.76 13.00 -26.96
C GLN A 18 9.86 12.56 -28.41
N GLU A 19 8.79 11.99 -28.96
CA GLU A 19 8.74 11.52 -30.35
C GLU A 19 8.94 12.68 -31.36
N LYS A 20 8.45 13.87 -31.04
CA LYS A 20 8.66 15.08 -31.87
C LYS A 20 10.10 15.55 -31.82
N ILE A 21 10.73 15.51 -30.64
CA ILE A 21 12.13 15.89 -30.49
C ILE A 21 13.02 14.90 -31.24
N ASP A 22 12.81 13.60 -31.04
CA ASP A 22 13.58 12.56 -31.72
C ASP A 22 13.46 12.64 -33.24
N ALA A 23 12.25 12.87 -33.76
CA ALA A 23 12.02 13.06 -35.18
C ALA A 23 12.72 14.32 -35.74
N ALA A 24 12.72 15.42 -34.97
CA ALA A 24 13.43 16.63 -35.39
C ALA A 24 14.94 16.40 -35.47
N LEU A 25 15.53 15.75 -34.45
CA LEU A 25 16.96 15.43 -34.40
C LEU A 25 17.37 14.45 -35.51
N MET A 26 16.53 13.47 -35.83
CA MET A 26 16.77 12.53 -36.94
C MET A 26 16.77 13.20 -38.30
N CYS A 27 16.08 14.33 -38.43
CA CYS A 27 15.96 15.08 -39.70
C CYS A 27 16.86 16.32 -39.75
N ASP A 28 17.82 16.47 -38.84
CA ASP A 28 18.69 17.65 -38.71
C ASP A 28 17.92 18.98 -38.55
N VAL A 29 16.71 18.91 -37.95
CA VAL A 29 15.86 20.07 -37.65
C VAL A 29 16.11 20.50 -36.21
N ILE A 30 16.30 21.78 -35.99
CA ILE A 30 16.58 22.35 -34.64
C ILE A 30 15.26 22.44 -33.88
N PRO A 31 15.08 21.71 -32.76
CA PRO A 31 13.88 21.83 -31.92
C PRO A 31 13.97 23.11 -31.07
N VAL A 32 12.93 23.94 -31.16
CA VAL A 32 12.70 25.10 -30.28
C VAL A 32 11.57 24.76 -29.32
N ILE A 33 11.91 24.59 -28.04
CA ILE A 33 10.96 24.17 -27.05
C ILE A 33 10.43 25.40 -26.30
N ILE A 34 9.11 25.59 -26.32
CA ILE A 34 8.43 26.60 -25.51
C ILE A 34 8.06 25.94 -24.18
N GLY A 35 8.84 26.22 -23.13
CA GLY A 35 8.53 25.79 -21.78
C GLY A 35 7.28 26.47 -21.23
N ARG A 36 6.72 25.91 -20.16
CA ARG A 36 5.61 26.54 -19.45
C ARG A 36 6.11 27.80 -18.75
N PRO A 37 5.54 28.99 -19.02
CA PRO A 37 6.03 30.25 -18.46
C PRO A 37 5.76 30.42 -16.95
N LEU A 38 4.92 29.58 -16.35
CA LEU A 38 4.56 29.59 -14.93
C LEU A 38 4.67 28.17 -14.40
N GLN A 39 5.33 28.01 -13.25
CA GLN A 39 5.06 26.88 -12.38
C GLN A 39 3.62 27.07 -11.89
N GLU A 40 2.72 26.21 -12.35
CA GLU A 40 1.37 26.19 -11.80
C GLU A 40 1.48 25.73 -10.36
N GLU A 41 1.35 26.65 -9.42
CA GLU A 41 1.15 26.33 -7.99
C GLU A 41 -0.28 25.83 -7.84
N GLY A 42 -0.47 24.54 -8.11
CA GLY A 42 -1.73 23.86 -7.92
C GLY A 42 -1.61 22.85 -6.78
N LEU A 43 -2.73 22.54 -6.13
CA LEU A 43 -2.81 21.47 -5.17
C LEU A 43 -2.79 20.12 -5.90
N SER A 44 -2.13 19.14 -5.33
CA SER A 44 -2.30 17.75 -5.76
C SER A 44 -3.74 17.27 -5.56
N VAL A 45 -4.13 16.18 -6.20
CA VAL A 45 -5.47 15.59 -6.01
C VAL A 45 -5.72 15.24 -4.54
N ALA A 46 -4.70 14.76 -3.83
CA ALA A 46 -4.80 14.43 -2.41
C ALA A 46 -5.04 15.71 -1.56
N GLU A 47 -4.26 16.76 -1.78
CA GLU A 47 -4.44 18.05 -1.09
C GLU A 47 -5.81 18.66 -1.38
N CYS A 48 -6.29 18.60 -2.62
CA CYS A 48 -7.65 19.05 -2.96
C CYS A 48 -8.73 18.26 -2.21
N LYS A 49 -8.58 16.93 -2.12
CA LYS A 49 -9.52 16.09 -1.36
C LYS A 49 -9.52 16.44 0.12
N HIS A 50 -8.34 16.62 0.73
CA HIS A 50 -8.23 17.01 2.13
C HIS A 50 -8.87 18.38 2.39
N MET A 51 -8.57 19.36 1.56
CA MET A 51 -9.17 20.70 1.66
C MET A 51 -10.70 20.66 1.54
N LEU A 52 -11.23 19.89 0.59
CA LEU A 52 -12.67 19.71 0.42
C LEU A 52 -13.29 18.98 1.61
N ALA A 53 -12.63 17.93 2.12
CA ALA A 53 -13.12 17.21 3.28
C ALA A 53 -13.18 18.12 4.52
N GLU A 54 -12.14 18.90 4.76
CA GLU A 54 -12.11 19.88 5.85
C GLU A 54 -13.22 20.92 5.70
N HIS A 55 -13.38 21.49 4.50
CA HIS A 55 -14.38 22.51 4.21
C HIS A 55 -15.82 22.00 4.43
N PHE A 56 -16.09 20.74 4.08
CA PHE A 56 -17.42 20.14 4.22
C PHE A 56 -17.60 19.30 5.49
N GLY A 57 -16.62 19.28 6.40
CA GLY A 57 -16.65 18.49 7.63
C GLY A 57 -16.72 16.98 7.38
N LEU A 58 -16.13 16.50 6.26
CA LEU A 58 -16.10 15.08 5.91
C LEU A 58 -14.86 14.42 6.52
N THR A 59 -15.04 13.24 7.09
CA THR A 59 -13.92 12.43 7.57
C THR A 59 -13.45 11.50 6.46
N LEU A 60 -12.26 11.74 5.93
CA LEU A 60 -11.60 10.81 5.00
C LEU A 60 -11.06 9.62 5.81
N LYS A 61 -11.49 8.41 5.44
CA LYS A 61 -11.00 7.16 6.04
C LYS A 61 -10.01 6.52 5.09
N PRO A 62 -8.74 6.31 5.50
CA PRO A 62 -7.80 5.57 4.67
C PRO A 62 -8.27 4.14 4.45
N HIS A 63 -8.02 3.62 3.26
CA HIS A 63 -8.25 2.23 2.90
C HIS A 63 -6.99 1.42 3.21
N VAL A 64 -7.09 0.52 4.18
CA VAL A 64 -5.99 -0.31 4.65
C VAL A 64 -6.19 -1.74 4.17
N THR A 65 -5.29 -2.22 3.33
CA THR A 65 -5.28 -3.60 2.84
C THR A 65 -4.29 -4.44 3.63
N LEU A 66 -4.78 -5.45 4.35
CA LEU A 66 -3.93 -6.49 4.95
C LEU A 66 -3.64 -7.54 3.87
N LEU A 67 -2.42 -7.58 3.38
CA LEU A 67 -2.03 -8.39 2.23
C LEU A 67 -1.12 -9.55 2.63
N GLY A 68 -1.58 -10.78 2.42
CA GLY A 68 -0.73 -11.97 2.42
C GLY A 68 0.12 -12.02 1.15
N ILE A 69 1.43 -11.90 1.31
CA ILE A 69 2.36 -11.82 0.16
C ILE A 69 2.88 -13.18 -0.33
N GLY A 70 2.35 -14.28 0.20
CA GLY A 70 2.86 -15.60 -0.12
C GLY A 70 4.33 -15.78 0.31
N MET A 71 5.14 -16.33 -0.57
CA MET A 71 6.57 -16.57 -0.29
C MET A 71 7.47 -15.34 -0.54
N GLY A 72 6.90 -14.19 -0.81
CA GLY A 72 7.65 -12.97 -1.06
C GLY A 72 8.26 -12.95 -2.47
N SER A 73 7.50 -13.43 -3.46
CA SER A 73 7.85 -13.31 -4.88
C SER A 73 6.61 -12.97 -5.70
N GLU A 74 6.79 -12.31 -6.83
CA GLU A 74 5.68 -12.01 -7.74
C GLU A 74 4.91 -13.27 -8.19
N LYS A 75 5.58 -14.44 -8.25
CA LYS A 75 4.97 -15.70 -8.66
C LYS A 75 3.97 -16.25 -7.64
N THR A 76 4.07 -15.84 -6.38
CA THR A 76 3.21 -16.28 -5.28
C THR A 76 2.27 -15.18 -4.78
N LEU A 77 2.34 -14.00 -5.36
CA LEU A 77 1.42 -12.92 -5.09
C LEU A 77 0.14 -13.12 -5.92
N THR A 78 -1.02 -12.98 -5.28
CA THR A 78 -2.29 -13.04 -6.01
C THR A 78 -2.46 -11.86 -6.94
N ILE A 79 -3.26 -12.00 -8.00
CA ILE A 79 -3.57 -10.88 -8.91
C ILE A 79 -4.22 -9.72 -8.16
N GLN A 80 -5.09 -10.03 -7.20
CA GLN A 80 -5.72 -9.02 -6.34
C GLN A 80 -4.67 -8.29 -5.49
N GLY A 81 -3.74 -9.04 -4.89
CA GLY A 81 -2.63 -8.47 -4.13
C GLY A 81 -1.73 -7.57 -4.98
N LYS A 82 -1.40 -7.99 -6.19
CA LYS A 82 -0.61 -7.16 -7.12
C LYS A 82 -1.34 -5.84 -7.44
N ARG A 83 -2.64 -5.87 -7.69
CA ARG A 83 -3.44 -4.66 -7.94
C ARG A 83 -3.51 -3.75 -6.71
N ALA A 84 -3.60 -4.32 -5.51
CA ALA A 84 -3.57 -3.53 -4.28
C ALA A 84 -2.23 -2.82 -4.09
N VAL A 85 -1.11 -3.51 -4.31
CA VAL A 85 0.24 -2.91 -4.28
C VAL A 85 0.37 -1.77 -5.30
N GLN A 86 -0.10 -1.96 -6.53
CA GLN A 86 -0.04 -0.93 -7.59
C GLN A 86 -0.82 0.35 -7.27
N ARG A 87 -1.86 0.26 -6.44
CA ARG A 87 -2.66 1.41 -6.02
C ARG A 87 -2.18 2.02 -4.70
N ALA A 88 -1.26 1.37 -4.02
CA ALA A 88 -0.83 1.80 -2.71
C ALA A 88 0.00 3.08 -2.76
N ASP A 89 -0.38 4.04 -1.94
CA ASP A 89 0.41 5.26 -1.67
C ASP A 89 1.52 4.95 -0.67
N LEU A 90 1.26 3.97 0.23
CA LEU A 90 2.17 3.55 1.28
C LEU A 90 2.16 2.03 1.43
N ILE A 91 3.35 1.44 1.56
CA ILE A 91 3.53 0.04 1.94
C ILE A 91 4.16 -0.02 3.33
N ILE A 92 3.54 -0.77 4.24
CA ILE A 92 4.06 -1.01 5.59
C ILE A 92 4.35 -2.50 5.76
N GLY A 93 5.46 -2.83 6.39
CA GLY A 93 5.80 -4.23 6.70
C GLY A 93 7.25 -4.41 7.13
N ALA A 94 7.60 -5.61 7.58
CA ALA A 94 9.00 -5.92 7.82
C ALA A 94 9.81 -5.76 6.51
N ARG A 95 11.05 -5.28 6.61
CA ARG A 95 11.89 -4.91 5.46
C ARG A 95 11.84 -5.94 4.34
N ARG A 96 12.08 -7.21 4.65
CA ARG A 96 12.06 -8.29 3.65
C ARG A 96 10.72 -8.42 2.92
N MET A 97 9.61 -8.20 3.63
CA MET A 97 8.26 -8.32 3.06
C MET A 97 7.91 -7.11 2.17
N ALA A 98 8.11 -5.90 2.70
CA ALA A 98 7.83 -4.69 1.95
C ALA A 98 8.71 -4.57 0.69
N ASP A 99 10.02 -4.86 0.81
CA ASP A 99 10.95 -4.81 -0.33
C ASP A 99 10.64 -5.85 -1.42
N SER A 100 9.99 -6.98 -1.07
CA SER A 100 9.64 -8.02 -2.04
C SER A 100 8.45 -7.71 -2.94
N ILE A 101 7.64 -6.70 -2.57
CA ILE A 101 6.42 -6.37 -3.30
C ILE A 101 6.36 -4.93 -3.80
N ARG A 102 7.18 -4.03 -3.27
CA ARG A 102 7.13 -2.61 -3.63
C ARG A 102 7.52 -2.39 -5.09
N GLU A 103 6.86 -1.42 -5.72
CA GLU A 103 7.25 -0.89 -7.02
C GLU A 103 8.19 0.32 -6.89
N PRO A 104 8.98 0.65 -7.91
CA PRO A 104 9.86 1.81 -7.89
C PRO A 104 9.08 3.11 -7.62
N GLY A 105 9.57 3.90 -6.66
CA GLY A 105 8.98 5.19 -6.30
C GLY A 105 7.87 5.16 -5.25
N GLN A 106 7.43 3.97 -4.81
CA GLN A 106 6.45 3.88 -3.72
C GLN A 106 7.07 4.19 -2.36
N GLN A 107 6.29 4.83 -1.49
CA GLN A 107 6.68 5.08 -0.10
C GLN A 107 6.61 3.79 0.72
N VAL A 108 7.60 3.57 1.58
CA VAL A 108 7.70 2.35 2.41
C VAL A 108 8.06 2.70 3.84
N VAL A 109 7.33 2.10 4.78
CA VAL A 109 7.64 2.14 6.21
C VAL A 109 7.95 0.73 6.70
N TYR A 110 9.15 0.56 7.27
CA TYR A 110 9.59 -0.73 7.80
C TYR A 110 9.16 -0.88 9.26
N GLU A 111 7.97 -1.43 9.46
CA GLU A 111 7.43 -1.69 10.79
C GLU A 111 6.56 -2.97 10.77
N TYR A 112 6.53 -3.69 11.89
CA TYR A 112 5.74 -4.91 12.06
C TYR A 112 4.92 -4.92 13.36
N ARG A 113 5.15 -3.97 14.27
CA ARG A 113 4.40 -3.86 15.52
C ARG A 113 3.06 -3.19 15.27
N SER A 114 1.99 -3.87 15.63
CA SER A 114 0.63 -3.45 15.34
C SER A 114 0.26 -2.10 15.96
N ASP A 115 0.72 -1.83 17.19
CA ASP A 115 0.51 -0.56 17.90
C ASP A 115 1.16 0.62 17.19
N VAL A 116 2.40 0.44 16.75
CA VAL A 116 3.16 1.48 16.03
C VAL A 116 2.55 1.74 14.66
N ILE A 117 2.17 0.66 13.93
CA ILE A 117 1.49 0.79 12.63
C ILE A 117 0.17 1.57 12.78
N GLY A 118 -0.66 1.23 13.79
CA GLY A 118 -1.91 1.93 14.03
C GLY A 118 -1.71 3.40 14.39
N ALA A 119 -0.70 3.73 15.21
CA ALA A 119 -0.34 5.11 15.53
C ALA A 119 0.16 5.87 14.30
N TYR A 120 1.00 5.22 13.47
CA TYR A 120 1.54 5.81 12.24
C TYR A 120 0.41 6.17 11.26
N ILE A 121 -0.52 5.26 11.00
CA ILE A 121 -1.64 5.52 10.09
C ILE A 121 -2.50 6.70 10.57
N LYS A 122 -2.75 6.80 11.88
CA LYS A 122 -3.50 7.91 12.46
C LYS A 122 -2.79 9.26 12.33
N SER A 123 -1.46 9.28 12.39
CA SER A 123 -0.66 10.51 12.31
C SER A 123 -0.32 10.94 10.87
N HIS A 124 -0.64 10.12 9.87
CA HIS A 124 -0.35 10.37 8.45
C HIS A 124 -1.61 10.23 7.59
N PRO A 125 -2.57 11.17 7.74
CA PRO A 125 -3.83 11.13 7.02
C PRO A 125 -3.68 11.37 5.51
N GLU A 126 -2.52 11.79 5.05
CA GLU A 126 -2.20 12.00 3.63
C GLU A 126 -2.22 10.73 2.79
N TYR A 127 -2.03 9.55 3.42
CA TYR A 127 -2.09 8.27 2.72
C TYR A 127 -3.52 7.73 2.66
N GLU A 128 -4.04 7.59 1.45
CA GLU A 128 -5.41 7.07 1.22
C GLU A 128 -5.44 5.55 1.06
N ASN A 129 -4.46 4.96 0.36
CA ASN A 129 -4.38 3.53 0.09
C ASN A 129 -3.12 2.94 0.72
N ILE A 130 -3.28 2.22 1.80
CA ILE A 130 -2.18 1.67 2.58
C ILE A 130 -2.19 0.15 2.46
N VAL A 131 -1.08 -0.45 2.04
CA VAL A 131 -0.91 -1.90 2.04
C VAL A 131 -0.01 -2.31 3.20
N ILE A 132 -0.49 -3.22 4.04
CA ILE A 132 0.30 -3.83 5.11
C ILE A 132 0.68 -5.25 4.66
N ALA A 133 1.97 -5.45 4.43
CA ALA A 133 2.54 -6.69 3.94
C ALA A 133 2.73 -7.70 5.06
N LEU A 134 2.06 -8.85 4.96
CA LEU A 134 2.13 -9.97 5.90
C LEU A 134 2.71 -11.21 5.22
N SER A 135 3.53 -11.98 5.92
CA SER A 135 4.17 -13.17 5.37
C SER A 135 3.15 -14.29 5.14
N GLY A 136 3.24 -14.98 4.02
CA GLY A 136 2.39 -16.11 3.69
C GLY A 136 0.94 -15.71 3.47
N ASP A 137 0.05 -16.31 4.25
CA ASP A 137 -1.38 -15.99 4.28
C ASP A 137 -1.75 -15.19 5.53
N VAL A 138 -2.69 -14.26 5.38
CA VAL A 138 -3.16 -13.37 6.46
C VAL A 138 -3.74 -14.16 7.64
N GLY A 139 -4.43 -15.25 7.38
CA GLY A 139 -5.07 -16.09 8.40
C GLY A 139 -4.13 -17.09 9.09
N PHE A 140 -2.87 -17.22 8.63
CA PHE A 140 -1.97 -18.26 9.08
C PHE A 140 -0.72 -17.71 9.79
N TYR A 141 -0.76 -17.66 11.14
CA TYR A 141 0.35 -17.19 12.00
C TYR A 141 0.96 -15.82 11.61
N SER A 142 0.15 -14.91 11.09
CA SER A 142 0.62 -13.65 10.47
C SER A 142 0.62 -12.44 11.41
N GLY A 143 0.10 -12.56 12.61
CA GLY A 143 -0.10 -11.39 13.48
C GLY A 143 -1.25 -10.46 13.06
N ALA A 144 -1.98 -10.80 12.00
CA ALA A 144 -3.10 -10.00 11.48
C ALA A 144 -4.20 -9.75 12.51
N LYS A 145 -4.47 -10.72 13.41
CA LYS A 145 -5.49 -10.55 14.47
C LYS A 145 -5.19 -9.32 15.34
N LYS A 146 -3.96 -9.20 15.85
CA LYS A 146 -3.56 -8.05 16.69
C LYS A 146 -3.65 -6.73 15.91
N LEU A 147 -3.29 -6.75 14.65
CA LEU A 147 -3.36 -5.57 13.79
C LEU A 147 -4.81 -5.16 13.53
N LEU A 148 -5.70 -6.11 13.26
CA LEU A 148 -7.14 -5.87 13.09
C LEU A 148 -7.76 -5.27 14.36
N ASP A 149 -7.38 -5.77 15.56
CA ASP A 149 -7.87 -5.23 16.81
C ASP A 149 -7.44 -3.76 16.98
N VAL A 150 -6.17 -3.45 16.71
CA VAL A 150 -5.65 -2.07 16.78
C VAL A 150 -6.34 -1.14 15.77
N LEU A 151 -6.50 -1.58 14.51
CA LEU A 151 -7.13 -0.79 13.46
C LEU A 151 -8.63 -0.56 13.70
N ASN A 152 -9.30 -1.49 14.39
CA ASN A 152 -10.69 -1.37 14.81
C ASN A 152 -10.88 -0.65 16.15
N GLY A 153 -9.79 -0.13 16.76
CA GLY A 153 -9.85 0.55 18.06
C GLY A 153 -10.04 -0.39 19.26
N ARG A 154 -9.91 -1.71 19.07
CA ARG A 154 -10.01 -2.69 20.14
C ARG A 154 -8.66 -2.81 20.87
N LYS A 155 -8.67 -2.93 22.20
CA LYS A 155 -7.44 -3.26 22.93
C LYS A 155 -7.04 -4.70 22.61
N PRO A 156 -5.76 -4.96 22.25
CA PRO A 156 -5.29 -6.33 22.02
C PRO A 156 -5.49 -7.17 23.27
N GLU A 157 -6.07 -8.36 23.14
CA GLU A 157 -6.14 -9.33 24.23
C GLU A 157 -4.72 -9.67 24.71
N GLY A 158 -4.40 -9.40 25.98
CA GLY A 158 -3.11 -9.76 26.60
C GLY A 158 -2.40 -8.67 27.38
N VAL A 159 -2.95 -7.46 27.47
CA VAL A 159 -2.51 -6.48 28.48
C VAL A 159 -3.44 -6.62 29.68
N LEU A 160 -2.99 -7.37 30.69
CA LEU A 160 -3.63 -7.38 32.00
C LEU A 160 -3.54 -5.94 32.53
N ALA A 161 -4.63 -5.21 32.45
CA ALA A 161 -4.82 -4.02 33.26
C ALA A 161 -5.29 -4.50 34.61
N ASP A 162 -4.45 -4.34 35.64
CA ASP A 162 -4.84 -4.48 37.04
C ASP A 162 -6.09 -3.64 37.32
N GLY A 163 -7.15 -4.32 37.68
CA GLY A 163 -8.28 -3.87 38.49
C GLY A 163 -8.94 -2.56 38.08
N PHE A 164 -10.03 -2.68 37.32
CA PHE A 164 -11.25 -1.91 37.58
C PHE A 164 -12.40 -2.57 36.80
N GLU A 165 -13.34 -3.16 37.53
CA GLU A 165 -14.68 -3.48 37.01
C GLU A 165 -15.42 -2.17 36.75
N GLY A 166 -15.93 -1.98 35.56
CA GLY A 166 -16.73 -0.80 35.23
C GLY A 166 -17.22 -0.81 33.80
N GLN A 167 -18.44 -1.29 33.64
CA GLN A 167 -19.44 -0.98 32.61
C GLN A 167 -19.01 -1.13 31.12
N GLU A 168 -19.63 -2.14 30.53
CA GLU A 168 -19.85 -2.25 29.09
C GLU A 168 -20.72 -1.09 28.60
N ASP A 169 -20.10 -0.04 28.10
CA ASP A 169 -20.73 0.88 27.16
C ASP A 169 -20.11 0.64 25.79
N SER A 170 -20.81 -0.18 25.03
CA SER A 170 -20.52 -0.48 23.64
C SER A 170 -20.93 0.70 22.73
N GLU A 171 -20.25 1.80 22.82
CA GLU A 171 -20.15 2.71 21.68
C GLU A 171 -19.18 2.07 20.69
N LYS A 172 -19.73 1.51 19.62
CA LYS A 172 -18.97 1.13 18.42
C LYS A 172 -18.33 2.41 17.90
N GLU A 173 -17.12 2.73 18.35
CA GLU A 173 -16.27 3.66 17.62
C GLU A 173 -16.12 3.08 16.21
N ASN A 174 -16.83 3.69 15.27
CA ASN A 174 -16.68 3.40 13.86
C ASN A 174 -15.20 3.49 13.53
N GLY A 175 -14.56 2.37 13.22
CA GLY A 175 -13.13 2.30 12.96
C GLY A 175 -12.69 3.45 12.06
N CYS A 176 -11.58 4.09 12.42
CA CYS A 176 -11.04 5.25 11.69
C CYS A 176 -10.54 4.89 10.28
N VAL A 177 -10.57 3.63 9.89
CA VAL A 177 -10.05 3.11 8.62
C VAL A 177 -11.06 2.16 7.95
N SER A 178 -11.01 2.07 6.63
CA SER A 178 -11.67 1.00 5.86
C SER A 178 -10.68 -0.14 5.68
N ILE A 179 -11.05 -1.38 6.04
CA ILE A 179 -10.13 -2.52 6.02
C ILE A 179 -10.54 -3.51 4.94
N GLU A 180 -9.59 -3.90 4.08
CA GLU A 180 -9.69 -5.02 3.15
C GLU A 180 -8.67 -6.10 3.54
N ILE A 181 -9.04 -7.38 3.41
CA ILE A 181 -8.16 -8.51 3.65
C ILE A 181 -7.98 -9.27 2.35
N ILE A 182 -6.73 -9.39 1.90
CA ILE A 182 -6.38 -10.17 0.72
C ILE A 182 -5.52 -11.35 1.16
N CYS A 183 -6.01 -12.57 0.93
CA CYS A 183 -5.28 -13.78 1.27
C CYS A 183 -4.00 -13.93 0.43
N GLY A 184 -3.04 -14.65 0.99
CA GLY A 184 -1.83 -15.10 0.30
C GLY A 184 -1.70 -16.62 0.30
N ILE A 185 -0.69 -17.14 -0.36
CA ILE A 185 -0.37 -18.57 -0.32
C ILE A 185 0.39 -18.85 0.97
N SER A 186 -0.13 -19.71 1.86
CA SER A 186 0.56 -20.07 3.09
C SER A 186 1.82 -20.90 2.79
N SER A 187 2.83 -20.78 3.67
CA SER A 187 4.09 -21.54 3.55
C SER A 187 3.87 -23.05 3.54
N VAL A 188 2.87 -23.53 4.29
CA VAL A 188 2.55 -24.98 4.34
C VAL A 188 2.01 -25.45 3.00
N VAL A 189 0.99 -24.75 2.47
CA VAL A 189 0.39 -25.11 1.17
C VAL A 189 1.45 -25.06 0.06
N TYR A 190 2.25 -24.00 0.04
CA TYR A 190 3.33 -23.86 -0.94
C TYR A 190 4.36 -24.98 -0.82
N PHE A 191 4.86 -25.25 0.39
CA PHE A 191 5.87 -26.30 0.64
C PHE A 191 5.35 -27.68 0.22
N MET A 192 4.15 -28.07 0.67
CA MET A 192 3.58 -29.37 0.35
C MET A 192 3.37 -29.55 -1.16
N SER A 193 2.94 -28.50 -1.86
CA SER A 193 2.83 -28.53 -3.31
C SER A 193 4.17 -28.75 -4.02
N GLN A 194 5.27 -28.19 -3.49
CA GLN A 194 6.61 -28.35 -4.08
C GLN A 194 7.17 -29.78 -3.93
N ILE A 195 6.79 -30.47 -2.86
CA ILE A 195 7.22 -31.87 -2.63
C ILE A 195 6.18 -32.90 -3.11
N GLY A 196 5.08 -32.46 -3.71
CA GLY A 196 4.06 -33.32 -4.26
C GLY A 196 3.25 -34.12 -3.23
N LEU A 197 3.11 -33.59 -2.01
CA LEU A 197 2.34 -34.23 -0.93
C LEU A 197 1.06 -33.45 -0.62
N SER A 198 0.01 -34.18 -0.20
CA SER A 198 -1.17 -33.56 0.38
C SER A 198 -0.85 -32.97 1.74
N TRP A 199 -1.49 -31.85 2.08
CA TRP A 199 -1.37 -31.22 3.40
C TRP A 199 -2.53 -31.64 4.35
N ASP A 200 -3.49 -32.43 3.89
CA ASP A 200 -4.68 -32.83 4.64
C ASP A 200 -4.33 -33.60 5.93
N ASP A 201 -3.30 -34.44 5.86
CA ASP A 201 -2.81 -35.23 7.01
C ASP A 201 -1.65 -34.57 7.77
N ALA A 202 -1.28 -33.33 7.41
CA ALA A 202 -0.14 -32.66 8.02
C ALA A 202 -0.49 -32.14 9.42
N LYS A 203 0.33 -32.52 10.43
CA LYS A 203 0.29 -31.88 11.73
C LYS A 203 1.05 -30.56 11.70
N ILE A 204 0.33 -29.47 11.90
CA ILE A 204 0.88 -28.13 11.86
C ILE A 204 1.08 -27.65 13.30
N THR A 205 2.34 -27.34 13.66
CA THR A 205 2.69 -26.75 14.95
C THR A 205 3.59 -25.55 14.72
N SER A 206 3.33 -24.47 15.48
CA SER A 206 4.23 -23.31 15.48
C SER A 206 5.28 -23.45 16.59
N ALA A 207 6.55 -23.20 16.25
CA ALA A 207 7.63 -23.08 17.23
C ALA A 207 7.74 -21.64 17.79
N HIS A 208 6.96 -20.69 17.28
CA HIS A 208 6.95 -19.31 17.75
C HIS A 208 6.06 -19.19 18.98
N GLY A 209 6.61 -18.64 20.08
CA GLY A 209 5.83 -18.31 21.27
C GLY A 209 5.64 -19.47 22.26
N LYS A 210 6.59 -20.41 22.33
CA LYS A 210 6.73 -21.35 23.44
C LYS A 210 7.77 -20.83 24.43
#